data_ed337ffdd29c5b938ae1acf168d40d05
#
_entry.id   ed337ffdd29c5b938ae1acf168d40d05
#
_cell.length_a   1.000
_cell.length_b   1.000
_cell.length_c   1.000
_cell.angle_alpha   90.00
_cell.angle_beta   90.00
_cell.angle_gamma   90.00
#
_symmetry.space_group_name_H-M   'P 1'
#
loop_
_entity.id
_entity.type
_entity.pdbx_description
1 polymer ?
#
loop_
_entity_poly.entity_id
_entity_poly.type
_entity_poly.pdbx_seq_one_letter_code
_entity_poly.pdbx_strand_id
1 'polypeptide(L)'
;MHIYSNIVEQKTLHEQTMAVLQIIADSLVTSFGPYGSATQIKKDDILPKFTKDGHTILKNIYFNGTLEMSIREVLEDLTSHVVKNVGDGTTSAILLSQLIYKRLATKCEPNRDNAEIYNWHLPPAELERQLNELVKRASETIMSQTREIQTYEDIHKIALISTNNNEEMAELISGIYMENGTDVYIDVKRSMDSQDYIKIFDGMTLDAGYADKVFVTNEAESTAEINAPKIYFFEDPIDTPEMINFFSAIIYHNIMEPLKDRRELTPTVIMCPKVSSDIAAVMDPLVKTM
;
A
#
# COMPACT_ATOMS: atom_id res chain seq x y z
N MET A 1 15.58 24.73 25.68
CA MET A 1 14.86 23.96 24.67
C MET A 1 13.87 24.91 23.99
N HIS A 2 14.21 25.46 22.83
CA HIS A 2 13.33 26.36 22.11
C HIS A 2 12.37 25.51 21.27
N ILE A 3 11.10 25.49 21.66
CA ILE A 3 10.04 24.87 20.88
C ILE A 3 9.62 25.91 19.84
N TYR A 4 10.02 25.72 18.58
CA TYR A 4 9.49 26.48 17.47
C TYR A 4 8.19 25.80 17.03
N SER A 5 7.03 26.32 17.45
CA SER A 5 5.75 25.93 16.88
C SER A 5 5.40 26.92 15.78
N ASN A 6 5.41 26.49 14.52
CA ASN A 6 4.83 27.25 13.42
C ASN A 6 3.31 27.09 13.49
N ILE A 7 2.64 28.01 14.17
CA ILE A 7 1.18 28.09 14.16
C ILE A 7 0.79 28.91 12.93
N VAL A 8 0.02 28.28 12.05
CA VAL A 8 -0.50 28.94 10.83
C VAL A 8 -1.93 29.39 11.09
N GLU A 9 -2.23 30.64 10.75
CA GLU A 9 -3.59 31.16 10.84
C GLU A 9 -4.54 30.42 9.89
N GLN A 10 -5.78 30.22 10.33
CA GLN A 10 -6.80 29.47 9.59
C GLN A 10 -7.00 29.98 8.15
N LYS A 11 -7.03 31.30 7.96
CA LYS A 11 -7.15 31.92 6.64
C LYS A 11 -6.00 31.54 5.72
N THR A 12 -4.77 31.70 6.19
CA THR A 12 -3.54 31.38 5.45
C THR A 12 -3.50 29.88 5.12
N LEU A 13 -3.82 29.02 6.08
CA LEU A 13 -3.91 27.58 5.86
C LEU A 13 -4.91 27.24 4.76
N HIS A 14 -6.09 27.87 4.79
CA HIS A 14 -7.12 27.61 3.81
C HIS A 14 -6.72 28.06 2.40
N GLU A 15 -6.19 29.27 2.24
CA GLU A 15 -5.73 29.79 0.97
C GLU A 15 -4.59 28.96 0.38
N GLN A 16 -3.63 28.56 1.21
CA GLN A 16 -2.51 27.72 0.77
C GLN A 16 -2.97 26.29 0.43
N THR A 17 -3.87 25.72 1.20
CA THR A 17 -4.43 24.40 0.88
C THR A 17 -5.13 24.43 -0.48
N MET A 18 -5.94 25.44 -0.75
CA MET A 18 -6.60 25.60 -2.06
C MET A 18 -5.58 25.73 -3.20
N ALA A 19 -4.56 26.54 -3.02
CA ALA A 19 -3.52 26.73 -4.04
C ALA A 19 -2.72 25.44 -4.31
N VAL A 20 -2.29 24.74 -3.27
CA VAL A 20 -1.54 23.49 -3.38
C VAL A 20 -2.38 22.39 -4.04
N LEU A 21 -3.63 22.21 -3.60
CA LEU A 21 -4.54 21.24 -4.20
C LEU A 21 -4.81 21.54 -5.67
N GLN A 22 -4.94 22.82 -6.05
CA GLN A 22 -5.13 23.22 -7.44
C GLN A 22 -3.89 22.92 -8.29
N ILE A 23 -2.68 23.26 -7.81
CA ILE A 23 -1.42 22.99 -8.52
C ILE A 23 -1.24 21.47 -8.73
N ILE A 24 -1.50 20.67 -7.71
CA ILE A 24 -1.42 19.22 -7.80
C ILE A 24 -2.45 18.69 -8.79
N ALA A 25 -3.71 19.13 -8.71
CA ALA A 25 -4.76 18.70 -9.62
C ALA A 25 -4.46 19.06 -11.08
N ASP A 26 -3.97 20.28 -11.35
CA ASP A 26 -3.58 20.74 -12.69
C ASP A 26 -2.42 19.93 -13.27
N SER A 27 -1.51 19.46 -12.42
CA SER A 27 -0.40 18.59 -12.82
C SER A 27 -0.86 17.17 -13.18
N LEU A 28 -1.98 16.72 -12.64
CA LEU A 28 -2.50 15.36 -12.77
C LEU A 28 -3.61 15.21 -13.80
N VAL A 29 -4.42 16.26 -14.00
CA VAL A 29 -5.61 16.21 -14.86
C VAL A 29 -5.29 15.81 -16.28
N THR A 30 -4.10 16.14 -16.79
CA THR A 30 -3.66 15.79 -18.14
C THR A 30 -3.41 14.29 -18.32
N SER A 31 -3.16 13.56 -17.25
CA SER A 31 -2.97 12.10 -17.27
C SER A 31 -4.26 11.33 -16.99
N PHE A 32 -5.36 12.00 -16.67
CA PHE A 32 -6.62 11.41 -16.24
C PHE A 32 -7.49 10.96 -17.43
N GLY A 33 -8.10 9.81 -17.26
CA GLY A 33 -9.10 9.28 -18.18
C GLY A 33 -8.52 8.58 -19.43
N PRO A 34 -9.39 8.11 -20.32
CA PRO A 34 -9.00 7.27 -21.49
C PRO A 34 -8.10 8.02 -22.50
N TYR A 35 -8.21 9.33 -22.56
CA TYR A 35 -7.39 10.19 -23.43
C TYR A 35 -6.22 10.85 -22.67
N GLY A 36 -5.99 10.44 -21.43
CA GLY A 36 -4.90 10.97 -20.61
C GLY A 36 -3.53 10.72 -21.27
N SER A 37 -2.67 11.71 -21.22
CA SER A 37 -1.29 11.63 -21.72
C SER A 37 -0.31 11.35 -20.59
N ALA A 38 0.84 10.72 -20.90
CA ALA A 38 1.88 10.50 -19.92
C ALA A 38 2.55 11.81 -19.52
N THR A 39 2.77 11.97 -18.22
CA THR A 39 3.54 13.08 -17.66
C THR A 39 5.01 12.71 -17.63
N GLN A 40 5.86 13.60 -18.11
CA GLN A 40 7.30 13.46 -18.03
C GLN A 40 7.82 13.93 -16.69
N ILE A 41 8.47 13.05 -15.96
CA ILE A 41 9.19 13.36 -14.73
C ILE A 41 10.68 13.36 -15.03
N LYS A 42 11.35 14.50 -14.80
CA LYS A 42 12.79 14.62 -14.93
C LYS A 42 13.39 15.00 -13.58
N LYS A 43 14.36 14.24 -13.13
CA LYS A 43 15.25 14.58 -12.02
C LYS A 43 16.63 14.85 -12.59
N ASP A 44 17.39 15.72 -11.93
CA ASP A 44 18.77 15.97 -12.30
C ASP A 44 19.55 14.65 -12.35
N ASP A 45 20.36 14.46 -13.37
CA ASP A 45 21.22 13.28 -13.61
C ASP A 45 20.52 11.92 -13.84
N ILE A 46 19.20 11.89 -13.96
CA ILE A 46 18.44 10.65 -14.24
C ILE A 46 17.69 10.80 -15.58
N LEU A 47 17.62 9.70 -16.33
CA LEU A 47 16.82 9.66 -17.56
C LEU A 47 15.35 10.00 -17.25
N PRO A 48 14.70 10.80 -18.11
CA PRO A 48 13.29 11.14 -17.94
C PRO A 48 12.41 9.90 -17.86
N LYS A 49 11.52 9.86 -16.86
CA LYS A 49 10.50 8.82 -16.73
C LYS A 49 9.15 9.36 -17.19
N PHE A 50 8.45 8.59 -18.01
CA PHE A 50 7.08 8.89 -18.42
C PHE A 50 6.11 8.01 -17.63
N THR A 51 5.06 8.60 -17.08
CA THR A 51 4.06 7.87 -16.31
C THR A 51 2.69 8.55 -16.39
N LYS A 52 1.63 7.74 -16.27
CA LYS A 52 0.24 8.20 -16.08
C LYS A 52 -0.22 7.99 -14.62
N ASP A 53 0.59 7.31 -13.81
CA ASP A 53 0.24 6.98 -12.43
C ASP A 53 0.27 8.22 -11.54
N GLY A 54 -0.90 8.55 -10.97
CA GLY A 54 -1.09 9.73 -10.14
C GLY A 54 -0.26 9.72 -8.86
N HIS A 55 -0.07 8.57 -8.22
CA HIS A 55 0.78 8.45 -7.04
C HIS A 55 2.25 8.75 -7.37
N THR A 56 2.75 8.19 -8.46
CA THR A 56 4.12 8.47 -8.94
C THR A 56 4.30 9.94 -9.31
N ILE A 57 3.32 10.57 -9.97
CA ILE A 57 3.38 12.00 -10.31
C ILE A 57 3.42 12.83 -9.02
N LEU A 58 2.49 12.59 -8.09
CA LEU A 58 2.40 13.32 -6.81
C LEU A 58 3.70 13.26 -6.01
N LYS A 59 4.32 12.09 -5.91
CA LYS A 59 5.62 11.89 -5.23
C LYS A 59 6.76 12.74 -5.80
N ASN A 60 6.63 13.17 -7.03
CA ASN A 60 7.65 13.96 -7.72
C ASN A 60 7.29 15.45 -7.82
N ILE A 61 6.24 15.91 -7.16
CA ILE A 61 5.92 17.33 -6.98
C ILE A 61 6.57 17.81 -5.70
N TYR A 62 7.35 18.88 -5.79
CA TYR A 62 8.04 19.47 -4.65
C TYR A 62 7.65 20.94 -4.50
N PHE A 63 7.41 21.36 -3.28
CA PHE A 63 7.15 22.73 -2.90
C PHE A 63 8.30 23.25 -2.02
N ASN A 64 8.60 24.54 -2.11
CA ASN A 64 9.66 25.14 -1.30
C ASN A 64 9.21 25.46 0.14
N GLY A 65 7.91 25.61 0.36
CA GLY A 65 7.35 25.93 1.67
C GLY A 65 7.03 24.68 2.48
N THR A 66 7.25 24.76 3.79
CA THR A 66 7.00 23.65 4.72
C THR A 66 5.51 23.31 4.79
N LEU A 67 4.63 24.31 4.77
CA LEU A 67 3.20 24.11 4.83
C LEU A 67 2.67 23.43 3.57
N GLU A 68 3.12 23.89 2.40
CA GLU A 68 2.76 23.30 1.11
C GLU A 68 3.22 21.85 1.01
N MET A 69 4.42 21.55 1.51
CA MET A 69 4.90 20.16 1.58
C MET A 69 4.05 19.30 2.52
N SER A 70 3.66 19.82 3.68
CA SER A 70 2.78 19.08 4.60
C SER A 70 1.41 18.76 3.99
N ILE A 71 0.83 19.70 3.22
CA ILE A 71 -0.43 19.46 2.49
C ILE A 71 -0.25 18.37 1.42
N ARG A 72 0.86 18.41 0.68
CA ARG A 72 1.20 17.37 -0.30
C ARG A 72 1.36 16.00 0.36
N GLU A 73 2.00 15.93 1.53
CA GLU A 73 2.20 14.69 2.30
C GLU A 73 0.87 14.05 2.72
N VAL A 74 -0.12 14.85 3.10
CA VAL A 74 -1.48 14.34 3.39
C VAL A 74 -2.09 13.66 2.16
N LEU A 75 -1.90 14.22 0.95
CA LEU A 75 -2.36 13.59 -0.28
C LEU A 75 -1.53 12.35 -0.65
N GLU A 76 -0.23 12.36 -0.35
CA GLU A 76 0.63 11.19 -0.56
C GLU A 76 0.21 10.02 0.32
N ASP A 77 -0.12 10.28 1.58
CA ASP A 77 -0.67 9.29 2.49
C ASP A 77 -2.00 8.73 1.98
N LEU A 78 -2.93 9.59 1.58
CA LEU A 78 -4.19 9.19 0.94
C LEU A 78 -3.94 8.24 -0.24
N THR A 79 -3.07 8.63 -1.17
CA THR A 79 -2.79 7.81 -2.36
C THR A 79 -2.08 6.51 -2.04
N SER A 80 -1.22 6.49 -1.02
CA SER A 80 -0.58 5.29 -0.52
C SER A 80 -1.61 4.28 0.02
N HIS A 81 -2.63 4.76 0.75
CA HIS A 81 -3.76 3.94 1.18
C HIS A 81 -4.58 3.39 0.00
N VAL A 82 -4.83 4.22 -1.02
CA VAL A 82 -5.53 3.78 -2.23
C VAL A 82 -4.74 2.70 -2.98
N VAL A 83 -3.43 2.89 -3.18
CA VAL A 83 -2.56 1.88 -3.80
C VAL A 83 -2.60 0.57 -3.02
N LYS A 84 -2.44 0.63 -1.69
CA LYS A 84 -2.36 -0.56 -0.84
C LYS A 84 -3.67 -1.36 -0.81
N ASN A 85 -4.82 -0.68 -0.81
CA ASN A 85 -6.12 -1.33 -0.57
C ASN A 85 -6.89 -1.63 -1.86
N VAL A 86 -6.66 -0.86 -2.92
CA VAL A 86 -7.42 -0.94 -4.18
C VAL A 86 -6.52 -1.24 -5.38
N GLY A 87 -5.30 -0.71 -5.38
CA GLY A 87 -4.33 -0.88 -6.47
C GLY A 87 -4.46 0.14 -7.60
N ASP A 88 -5.60 0.82 -7.75
CA ASP A 88 -5.86 1.80 -8.81
C ASP A 88 -6.72 2.97 -8.30
N GLY A 89 -6.89 4.00 -9.13
CA GLY A 89 -7.75 5.15 -8.84
C GLY A 89 -7.07 6.30 -8.08
N THR A 90 -5.75 6.32 -7.97
CA THR A 90 -4.99 7.36 -7.26
C THR A 90 -5.22 8.76 -7.81
N THR A 91 -5.22 8.91 -9.13
CA THR A 91 -5.53 10.19 -9.80
C THR A 91 -6.95 10.64 -9.50
N SER A 92 -7.92 9.73 -9.56
CA SER A 92 -9.33 10.00 -9.21
C SER A 92 -9.46 10.48 -7.77
N ALA A 93 -8.78 9.83 -6.82
CA ALA A 93 -8.81 10.20 -5.41
C ALA A 93 -8.28 11.62 -5.18
N ILE A 94 -7.18 12.01 -5.82
CA ILE A 94 -6.60 13.35 -5.70
C ILE A 94 -7.55 14.40 -6.30
N LEU A 95 -8.03 14.19 -7.52
CA LEU A 95 -8.94 15.12 -8.19
C LEU A 95 -10.24 15.29 -7.41
N LEU A 96 -10.79 14.19 -6.88
CA LEU A 96 -11.99 14.21 -6.06
C LEU A 96 -11.76 14.98 -4.75
N SER A 97 -10.63 14.78 -4.09
CA SER A 97 -10.26 15.51 -2.87
C SER A 97 -10.17 17.02 -3.13
N GLN A 98 -9.54 17.43 -4.24
CA GLN A 98 -9.48 18.82 -4.64
C GLN A 98 -10.89 19.41 -4.90
N LEU A 99 -11.74 18.69 -5.63
CA LEU A 99 -13.10 19.14 -5.95
C LEU A 99 -13.98 19.27 -4.69
N ILE A 100 -13.90 18.30 -3.78
CA ILE A 100 -14.64 18.34 -2.51
C ILE A 100 -14.17 19.53 -1.68
N TYR A 101 -12.86 19.68 -1.49
CA TYR A 101 -12.29 20.77 -0.71
C TYR A 101 -12.69 22.13 -1.32
N LYS A 102 -12.51 22.32 -2.63
CA LYS A 102 -12.92 23.52 -3.35
C LYS A 102 -14.39 23.83 -3.18
N ARG A 103 -15.26 22.82 -3.25
CA ARG A 103 -16.70 22.99 -3.07
C ARG A 103 -17.08 23.43 -1.67
N LEU A 104 -16.43 22.88 -0.67
CA LEU A 104 -16.59 23.28 0.72
C LEU A 104 -16.08 24.70 0.94
N ALA A 105 -14.87 24.98 0.45
CA ALA A 105 -14.22 26.29 0.56
C ALA A 105 -15.04 27.43 -0.05
N THR A 106 -15.64 27.23 -1.22
CA THR A 106 -16.46 28.27 -1.88
C THR A 106 -17.75 28.59 -1.15
N LYS A 107 -18.16 27.76 -0.19
CA LYS A 107 -19.32 28.01 0.68
C LYS A 107 -18.94 28.66 2.01
N CYS A 108 -17.65 28.84 2.28
CA CYS A 108 -17.20 29.62 3.43
C CYS A 108 -17.38 31.10 3.15
N GLU A 109 -18.22 31.78 3.92
CA GLU A 109 -18.36 33.23 3.83
C GLU A 109 -17.45 33.90 4.87
N PRO A 110 -16.80 35.05 4.54
CA PRO A 110 -16.11 35.83 5.54
C PRO A 110 -17.09 36.28 6.62
N ASN A 111 -16.66 36.15 7.88
CA ASN A 111 -17.47 36.64 9.02
C ASN A 111 -17.72 38.13 8.85
N ARG A 112 -18.98 38.55 8.88
CA ARG A 112 -19.36 39.96 8.74
C ARG A 112 -18.79 40.89 9.81
N ASP A 113 -18.56 40.34 11.01
CA ASP A 113 -18.03 41.10 12.15
C ASP A 113 -16.50 41.08 12.21
N ASN A 114 -15.87 40.14 11.49
CA ASN A 114 -14.42 40.01 11.42
C ASN A 114 -14.01 39.43 10.04
N ALA A 115 -13.79 40.30 9.08
CA ALA A 115 -13.53 39.95 7.67
C ALA A 115 -12.33 39.03 7.44
N GLU A 116 -11.56 38.75 8.49
CA GLU A 116 -10.39 37.88 8.45
C GLU A 116 -10.67 36.42 8.84
N ILE A 117 -11.90 36.11 9.34
CA ILE A 117 -12.28 34.77 9.77
C ILE A 117 -13.28 34.16 8.78
N TYR A 118 -12.88 33.05 8.15
CA TYR A 118 -13.80 32.24 7.36
C TYR A 118 -14.71 31.43 8.27
N ASN A 119 -16.02 31.63 8.16
CA ASN A 119 -17.01 30.81 8.84
C ASN A 119 -17.50 29.71 7.91
N TRP A 120 -17.22 28.47 8.26
CA TRP A 120 -17.93 27.34 7.69
C TRP A 120 -19.39 27.42 8.13
N HIS A 121 -20.31 27.06 7.24
CA HIS A 121 -21.75 27.05 7.60
C HIS A 121 -22.10 26.08 8.72
N LEU A 122 -21.17 25.12 8.98
CA LEU A 122 -21.32 24.10 10.00
C LEU A 122 -20.08 24.06 10.89
N PRO A 123 -20.21 23.74 12.18
CA PRO A 123 -19.08 23.39 13.02
C PRO A 123 -18.30 22.22 12.40
N PRO A 124 -16.96 22.13 12.55
CA PRO A 124 -16.13 21.09 11.95
C PRO A 124 -16.61 19.66 12.24
N ALA A 125 -17.01 19.37 13.48
CA ALA A 125 -17.54 18.05 13.87
C ALA A 125 -18.87 17.69 13.15
N GLU A 126 -19.72 18.67 12.94
CA GLU A 126 -20.98 18.47 12.20
C GLU A 126 -20.72 18.31 10.71
N LEU A 127 -19.77 19.05 10.16
CA LEU A 127 -19.32 18.88 8.77
C LEU A 127 -18.76 17.48 8.53
N GLU A 128 -17.90 17.01 9.42
CA GLU A 128 -17.34 15.65 9.37
C GLU A 128 -18.45 14.59 9.42
N ARG A 129 -19.40 14.73 10.34
CA ARG A 129 -20.54 13.82 10.45
C ARG A 129 -21.35 13.76 9.15
N GLN A 130 -21.65 14.92 8.56
CA GLN A 130 -22.41 14.98 7.31
C GLN A 130 -21.64 14.43 6.12
N LEU A 131 -20.34 14.67 6.03
CA LEU A 131 -19.49 14.09 4.99
C LEU A 131 -19.47 12.56 5.09
N ASN A 132 -19.30 12.02 6.29
CA ASN A 132 -19.32 10.58 6.51
C ASN A 132 -20.66 9.94 6.14
N GLU A 133 -21.78 10.60 6.45
CA GLU A 133 -23.11 10.17 6.02
C GLU A 133 -23.27 10.20 4.50
N LEU A 134 -22.79 11.24 3.84
CA LEU A 134 -22.80 11.34 2.37
C LEU A 134 -21.95 10.24 1.73
N VAL A 135 -20.75 9.96 2.26
CA VAL A 135 -19.90 8.88 1.79
C VAL A 135 -20.60 7.53 1.93
N LYS A 136 -21.24 7.26 3.07
CA LYS A 136 -22.01 6.03 3.28
C LYS A 136 -23.12 5.88 2.23
N ARG A 137 -23.91 6.91 2.02
CA ARG A 137 -25.01 6.91 1.01
C ARG A 137 -24.48 6.74 -0.41
N ALA A 138 -23.35 7.41 -0.75
CA ALA A 138 -22.71 7.24 -2.05
C ALA A 138 -22.23 5.80 -2.24
N SER A 139 -21.60 5.21 -1.22
CA SER A 139 -21.15 3.80 -1.24
C SER A 139 -22.32 2.83 -1.42
N GLU A 140 -23.43 3.02 -0.69
CA GLU A 140 -24.65 2.22 -0.84
C GLU A 140 -25.21 2.32 -2.26
N THR A 141 -25.23 3.54 -2.83
CA THR A 141 -25.69 3.77 -4.21
C THR A 141 -24.79 3.06 -5.23
N ILE A 142 -23.47 3.18 -5.08
CA ILE A 142 -22.53 2.50 -5.95
C ILE A 142 -22.70 0.99 -5.85
N MET A 143 -22.75 0.43 -4.63
CA MET A 143 -22.96 -1.00 -4.40
C MET A 143 -24.26 -1.52 -5.02
N SER A 144 -25.33 -0.73 -5.01
CA SER A 144 -26.60 -1.12 -5.65
C SER A 144 -26.52 -1.20 -7.18
N GLN A 145 -25.53 -0.58 -7.79
CA GLN A 145 -25.27 -0.58 -9.24
C GLN A 145 -24.18 -1.53 -9.67
N THR A 146 -23.49 -2.18 -8.73
CA THR A 146 -22.47 -3.18 -9.04
C THR A 146 -23.10 -4.45 -9.58
N ARG A 147 -22.37 -5.14 -10.42
CA ARG A 147 -22.68 -6.48 -10.90
C ARG A 147 -21.52 -7.41 -10.64
N GLU A 148 -21.83 -8.67 -10.40
CA GLU A 148 -20.79 -9.69 -10.27
C GLU A 148 -20.08 -9.92 -11.59
N ILE A 149 -18.78 -10.17 -11.50
CA ILE A 149 -17.95 -10.60 -12.63
C ILE A 149 -18.17 -12.09 -12.81
N GLN A 150 -18.70 -12.51 -13.96
CA GLN A 150 -19.04 -13.90 -14.22
C GLN A 150 -18.40 -14.48 -15.48
N THR A 151 -17.96 -13.63 -16.40
CA THR A 151 -17.47 -14.05 -17.70
C THR A 151 -16.03 -13.66 -17.94
N TYR A 152 -15.34 -14.39 -18.83
CA TYR A 152 -14.02 -14.02 -19.33
C TYR A 152 -14.01 -12.59 -19.88
N GLU A 153 -15.05 -12.22 -20.62
CA GLU A 153 -15.17 -10.89 -21.24
C GLU A 153 -15.22 -9.77 -20.19
N ASP A 154 -15.86 -10.01 -19.03
CA ASP A 154 -15.87 -9.04 -17.93
C ASP A 154 -14.48 -8.86 -17.33
N ILE A 155 -13.76 -9.96 -17.08
CA ILE A 155 -12.38 -9.94 -16.57
C ILE A 155 -11.46 -9.25 -17.56
N HIS A 156 -11.56 -9.62 -18.83
CA HIS A 156 -10.73 -9.06 -19.90
C HIS A 156 -10.91 -7.54 -20.06
N LYS A 157 -12.15 -7.04 -19.99
CA LYS A 157 -12.40 -5.58 -20.00
C LYS A 157 -11.73 -4.84 -18.86
N ILE A 158 -11.74 -5.43 -17.65
CA ILE A 158 -11.08 -4.84 -16.48
C ILE A 158 -9.56 -4.87 -16.68
N ALA A 159 -9.02 -6.02 -17.08
CA ALA A 159 -7.60 -6.18 -17.35
C ALA A 159 -7.11 -5.21 -18.43
N LEU A 160 -7.88 -5.02 -19.49
CA LEU A 160 -7.57 -4.10 -20.58
C LEU A 160 -7.45 -2.65 -20.11
N ILE A 161 -8.37 -2.21 -19.24
CA ILE A 161 -8.30 -0.87 -18.64
C ILE A 161 -7.07 -0.75 -17.75
N SER A 162 -6.81 -1.73 -16.88
CA SER A 162 -5.68 -1.73 -15.94
C SER A 162 -4.32 -1.77 -16.63
N THR A 163 -4.24 -2.39 -17.80
CA THR A 163 -3.03 -2.47 -18.63
C THR A 163 -2.87 -1.31 -19.63
N ASN A 164 -3.68 -0.24 -19.50
CA ASN A 164 -3.71 0.88 -20.45
C ASN A 164 -3.94 0.46 -21.91
N ASN A 165 -4.90 -0.43 -22.16
CA ASN A 165 -5.25 -1.00 -23.45
C ASN A 165 -4.12 -1.85 -24.11
N ASN A 166 -3.30 -2.50 -23.30
CA ASN A 166 -2.38 -3.51 -23.77
C ASN A 166 -3.13 -4.86 -23.87
N GLU A 167 -3.54 -5.23 -25.07
CA GLU A 167 -4.35 -6.42 -25.35
C GLU A 167 -3.64 -7.71 -24.93
N GLU A 168 -2.36 -7.85 -25.27
CA GLU A 168 -1.55 -9.02 -24.96
C GLU A 168 -1.44 -9.26 -23.44
N MET A 169 -1.17 -8.21 -22.67
CA MET A 169 -1.11 -8.28 -21.22
C MET A 169 -2.50 -8.55 -20.61
N ALA A 170 -3.55 -7.96 -21.18
CA ALA A 170 -4.91 -8.18 -20.73
C ALA A 170 -5.36 -9.64 -20.93
N GLU A 171 -5.02 -10.24 -22.08
CA GLU A 171 -5.27 -11.65 -22.36
C GLU A 171 -4.55 -12.57 -21.37
N LEU A 172 -3.25 -12.31 -21.09
CA LEU A 172 -2.47 -13.06 -20.11
C LEU A 172 -3.10 -13.04 -18.72
N ILE A 173 -3.43 -11.84 -18.22
CA ILE A 173 -4.04 -11.68 -16.89
C ILE A 173 -5.41 -12.36 -16.83
N SER A 174 -6.23 -12.17 -17.86
CA SER A 174 -7.58 -12.75 -17.91
C SER A 174 -7.54 -14.28 -17.95
N GLY A 175 -6.57 -14.85 -18.67
CA GLY A 175 -6.34 -16.30 -18.71
C GLY A 175 -6.01 -16.84 -17.32
N ILE A 176 -5.14 -16.18 -16.57
CA ILE A 176 -4.79 -16.61 -15.19
C ILE A 176 -6.02 -16.69 -14.30
N TYR A 177 -6.87 -15.63 -14.29
CA TYR A 177 -8.09 -15.62 -13.48
C TYR A 177 -9.11 -16.66 -13.89
N MET A 178 -9.24 -16.94 -15.18
CA MET A 178 -10.17 -17.95 -15.69
C MET A 178 -9.74 -19.38 -15.33
N GLU A 179 -8.44 -19.65 -15.38
CA GLU A 179 -7.90 -20.97 -15.08
C GLU A 179 -7.79 -21.26 -13.58
N ASN A 180 -7.48 -20.24 -12.78
CA ASN A 180 -7.14 -20.42 -11.36
C ASN A 180 -8.18 -19.80 -10.40
N GLY A 181 -9.21 -19.13 -10.90
CA GLY A 181 -10.22 -18.44 -10.11
C GLY A 181 -9.84 -17.01 -9.69
N THR A 182 -10.77 -16.31 -9.06
CA THR A 182 -10.63 -14.90 -8.67
C THR A 182 -9.80 -14.69 -7.40
N ASP A 183 -9.56 -15.75 -6.63
CA ASP A 183 -8.80 -15.70 -5.38
C ASP A 183 -7.28 -15.93 -5.59
N VAL A 184 -6.84 -16.03 -6.84
CA VAL A 184 -5.42 -16.18 -7.16
C VAL A 184 -4.65 -14.90 -6.85
N TYR A 185 -3.49 -15.05 -6.21
CA TYR A 185 -2.56 -13.96 -6.01
C TYR A 185 -1.64 -13.82 -7.24
N ILE A 186 -1.64 -12.65 -7.86
CA ILE A 186 -0.78 -12.33 -9.00
C ILE A 186 0.31 -11.35 -8.55
N ASP A 187 1.56 -11.76 -8.66
CA ASP A 187 2.73 -10.92 -8.45
C ASP A 187 3.38 -10.60 -9.80
N VAL A 188 3.50 -9.31 -10.11
CA VAL A 188 4.07 -8.84 -11.38
C VAL A 188 5.49 -8.34 -11.15
N LYS A 189 6.46 -9.04 -11.73
CA LYS A 189 7.88 -8.68 -11.63
C LYS A 189 8.46 -8.36 -13.01
N ARG A 190 9.45 -7.47 -13.02
CA ARG A 190 10.18 -7.18 -14.25
C ARG A 190 11.04 -8.37 -14.62
N SER A 191 10.84 -8.92 -15.81
CA SER A 191 11.70 -9.97 -16.34
C SER A 191 13.08 -9.42 -16.75
N MET A 192 14.11 -10.24 -16.62
CA MET A 192 15.44 -9.99 -17.21
C MET A 192 15.48 -10.46 -18.67
N ASP A 193 14.52 -11.28 -19.07
CA ASP A 193 14.40 -11.82 -20.42
C ASP A 193 13.67 -10.84 -21.34
N SER A 194 13.78 -11.08 -22.65
CA SER A 194 13.11 -10.27 -23.67
C SER A 194 11.65 -10.65 -23.91
N GLN A 195 11.14 -11.66 -23.20
CA GLN A 195 9.77 -12.16 -23.34
C GLN A 195 9.07 -12.18 -21.97
N ASP A 196 7.77 -11.90 -22.00
CA ASP A 196 6.91 -12.05 -20.85
C ASP A 196 6.55 -13.53 -20.68
N TYR A 197 6.52 -14.01 -19.43
CA TYR A 197 6.14 -15.39 -19.13
C TYR A 197 5.39 -15.46 -17.81
N ILE A 198 4.55 -16.49 -17.69
CA ILE A 198 3.80 -16.79 -16.48
C ILE A 198 4.46 -17.96 -15.76
N LYS A 199 4.66 -17.84 -14.45
CA LYS A 199 4.97 -18.96 -13.57
C LYS A 199 3.82 -19.16 -12.60
N ILE A 200 3.28 -20.38 -12.58
CA ILE A 200 2.22 -20.76 -11.65
C ILE A 200 2.86 -21.61 -10.55
N PHE A 201 2.57 -21.29 -9.31
CA PHE A 201 3.00 -22.02 -8.12
C PHE A 201 1.78 -22.38 -7.28
N ASP A 202 1.78 -23.60 -6.75
CA ASP A 202 0.84 -23.97 -5.71
C ASP A 202 1.30 -23.36 -4.38
N GLY A 203 0.74 -22.21 -4.02
CA GLY A 203 1.14 -21.48 -2.82
C GLY A 203 1.30 -19.99 -3.03
N MET A 204 1.99 -19.33 -2.10
CA MET A 204 2.23 -17.89 -2.13
C MET A 204 3.72 -17.59 -2.02
N THR A 205 4.21 -16.68 -2.86
CA THR A 205 5.57 -16.13 -2.75
C THR A 205 5.51 -14.84 -1.94
N LEU A 206 6.30 -14.78 -0.86
CA LEU A 206 6.46 -13.57 -0.06
C LEU A 206 7.81 -12.94 -0.39
N ASP A 207 7.85 -11.61 -0.45
CA ASP A 207 9.12 -10.86 -0.60
C ASP A 207 9.85 -10.77 0.76
N ALA A 208 10.24 -11.95 1.25
CA ALA A 208 10.90 -12.16 2.52
C ALA A 208 11.88 -13.33 2.40
N GLY A 209 12.90 -13.33 3.25
CA GLY A 209 13.90 -14.41 3.33
C GLY A 209 14.09 -14.87 4.77
N TYR A 210 15.05 -15.78 4.96
CA TYR A 210 15.42 -16.20 6.31
C TYR A 210 16.07 -15.05 7.10
N ALA A 211 15.76 -14.98 8.39
CA ALA A 211 16.24 -13.92 9.27
C ALA A 211 17.76 -13.99 9.52
N ASP A 212 18.35 -15.18 9.48
CA ASP A 212 19.79 -15.41 9.64
C ASP A 212 20.23 -16.63 8.83
N LYS A 213 21.50 -16.65 8.42
CA LYS A 213 22.12 -17.77 7.67
C LYS A 213 22.08 -19.10 8.42
N VAL A 214 21.96 -19.08 9.74
CA VAL A 214 21.82 -20.28 10.57
C VAL A 214 20.62 -21.14 10.17
N PHE A 215 19.59 -20.55 9.58
CA PHE A 215 18.37 -21.24 9.16
C PHE A 215 18.46 -21.86 7.76
N VAL A 216 19.61 -21.76 7.08
CA VAL A 216 19.81 -22.36 5.77
C VAL A 216 19.95 -23.87 5.93
N THR A 217 19.12 -24.65 5.23
CA THR A 217 19.16 -26.12 5.24
C THR A 217 19.96 -26.69 4.06
N ASN A 218 20.10 -25.93 2.96
CA ASN A 218 20.91 -26.27 1.80
C ASN A 218 21.94 -25.16 1.53
N GLU A 219 23.16 -25.36 1.98
CA GLU A 219 24.27 -24.38 1.84
C GLU A 219 24.67 -24.13 0.38
N ALA A 220 24.57 -25.14 -0.50
CA ALA A 220 24.98 -25.04 -1.90
C ALA A 220 24.07 -24.06 -2.68
N GLU A 221 22.76 -24.05 -2.38
CA GLU A 221 21.77 -23.21 -3.03
C GLU A 221 21.37 -22.02 -2.16
N SER A 222 21.87 -21.93 -0.92
CA SER A 222 21.48 -20.91 0.06
C SER A 222 19.98 -20.86 0.30
N THR A 223 19.35 -22.04 0.37
CA THR A 223 17.90 -22.19 0.60
C THR A 223 17.61 -22.82 1.95
N ALA A 224 16.42 -22.54 2.49
CA ALA A 224 15.86 -23.20 3.65
C ALA A 224 14.59 -23.94 3.21
N GLU A 225 14.65 -25.25 3.10
CA GLU A 225 13.54 -26.11 2.70
C GLU A 225 13.00 -26.88 3.90
N ILE A 226 11.72 -26.73 4.16
CA ILE A 226 11.05 -27.34 5.31
C ILE A 226 9.76 -27.99 4.82
N ASN A 227 9.62 -29.29 5.03
CA ASN A 227 8.45 -30.06 4.62
C ASN A 227 7.33 -30.02 5.66
N ALA A 228 6.12 -29.67 5.22
CA ALA A 228 4.90 -29.67 6.04
C ALA A 228 5.05 -28.95 7.40
N PRO A 229 5.58 -27.71 7.45
CA PRO A 229 5.83 -27.03 8.70
C PRO A 229 4.53 -26.55 9.36
N LYS A 230 4.55 -26.41 10.68
CA LYS A 230 3.64 -25.51 11.38
C LYS A 230 4.11 -24.07 11.18
N ILE A 231 3.22 -23.20 10.72
CA ILE A 231 3.54 -21.80 10.44
C ILE A 231 2.92 -20.92 11.53
N TYR A 232 3.75 -20.06 12.13
CA TYR A 232 3.36 -19.07 13.12
C TYR A 232 3.63 -17.68 12.55
N PHE A 233 2.64 -16.78 12.65
CA PHE A 233 2.74 -15.40 12.23
C PHE A 233 2.76 -14.47 13.45
N PHE A 234 3.73 -13.57 13.47
CA PHE A 234 3.84 -12.51 14.46
C PHE A 234 3.74 -11.17 13.74
N GLU A 235 2.85 -10.31 14.20
CA GLU A 235 2.73 -8.92 13.68
C GLU A 235 3.87 -8.04 14.19
N ASP A 236 4.34 -8.31 15.42
CA ASP A 236 5.39 -7.54 16.07
C ASP A 236 6.76 -8.22 15.96
N PRO A 237 7.87 -7.43 16.02
CA PRO A 237 9.22 -7.97 16.13
C PRO A 237 9.39 -8.86 17.37
N ILE A 238 10.20 -9.91 17.24
CA ILE A 238 10.56 -10.78 18.38
C ILE A 238 11.81 -10.20 19.06
N ASP A 239 11.61 -9.11 19.83
CA ASP A 239 12.66 -8.36 20.54
C ASP A 239 12.27 -7.97 21.96
N THR A 240 10.99 -8.08 22.34
CA THR A 240 10.53 -7.84 23.71
C THR A 240 10.55 -9.11 24.56
N PRO A 241 10.70 -9.01 25.89
CA PRO A 241 10.69 -10.18 26.78
C PRO A 241 9.43 -11.05 26.64
N GLU A 242 8.28 -10.43 26.39
CA GLU A 242 7.00 -11.13 26.20
C GLU A 242 7.01 -11.95 24.91
N MET A 243 7.47 -11.36 23.81
CA MET A 243 7.57 -12.01 22.51
C MET A 243 8.63 -13.12 22.53
N ILE A 244 9.74 -12.91 23.21
CA ILE A 244 10.81 -13.93 23.42
C ILE A 244 10.27 -15.11 24.22
N ASN A 245 9.46 -14.88 25.27
CA ASN A 245 8.85 -15.95 26.04
C ASN A 245 7.86 -16.77 25.20
N PHE A 246 7.05 -16.10 24.38
CA PHE A 246 6.11 -16.77 23.48
C PHE A 246 6.84 -17.61 22.41
N PHE A 247 7.87 -17.03 21.80
CA PHE A 247 8.76 -17.74 20.87
C PHE A 247 9.40 -18.97 21.54
N SER A 248 9.92 -18.81 22.75
CA SER A 248 10.53 -19.90 23.53
C SER A 248 9.54 -21.02 23.83
N ALA A 249 8.28 -20.70 24.09
CA ALA A 249 7.23 -21.69 24.29
C ALA A 249 6.96 -22.50 23.02
N ILE A 250 6.92 -21.87 21.85
CA ILE A 250 6.79 -22.56 20.54
C ILE A 250 7.94 -23.53 20.34
N ILE A 251 9.17 -23.06 20.54
CA ILE A 251 10.38 -23.90 20.39
C ILE A 251 10.36 -25.05 21.39
N TYR A 252 9.96 -24.80 22.62
CA TYR A 252 9.87 -25.86 23.64
C TYR A 252 8.88 -26.95 23.21
N HIS A 253 7.68 -26.61 22.82
CA HIS A 253 6.64 -27.58 22.47
C HIS A 253 6.89 -28.31 21.15
N ASN A 254 7.44 -27.64 20.15
CA ASN A 254 7.61 -28.22 18.83
C ASN A 254 8.95 -28.97 18.67
N ILE A 255 9.95 -28.63 19.45
CA ILE A 255 11.32 -29.15 19.31
C ILE A 255 11.81 -29.80 20.61
N MET A 256 11.88 -29.05 21.72
CA MET A 256 12.57 -29.51 22.93
C MET A 256 11.84 -30.63 23.67
N GLU A 257 10.52 -30.55 23.75
CA GLU A 257 9.69 -31.58 24.40
C GLU A 257 9.67 -32.89 23.57
N PRO A 258 9.43 -32.86 22.24
CA PRO A 258 9.57 -34.05 21.40
C PRO A 258 10.95 -34.69 21.45
N LEU A 259 12.02 -33.90 21.45
CA LEU A 259 13.40 -34.42 21.61
C LEU A 259 13.60 -35.20 22.91
N LYS A 260 13.09 -34.68 24.05
CA LYS A 260 13.17 -35.37 25.35
C LYS A 260 12.45 -36.69 25.35
N ASP A 261 11.29 -36.71 24.71
CA ASP A 261 10.40 -37.90 24.67
C ASP A 261 10.73 -38.87 23.53
N ARG A 262 11.76 -38.58 22.73
CA ARG A 262 12.13 -39.33 21.51
C ARG A 262 10.98 -39.43 20.51
N ARG A 263 10.14 -38.38 20.46
CA ARG A 263 9.08 -38.23 19.46
C ARG A 263 9.60 -37.51 18.22
N GLU A 264 8.85 -37.60 17.13
CA GLU A 264 9.15 -36.89 15.90
C GLU A 264 9.03 -35.38 16.14
N LEU A 265 10.01 -34.63 15.60
CA LEU A 265 10.05 -33.17 15.68
C LEU A 265 8.94 -32.60 14.81
N THR A 266 8.36 -31.48 15.24
CA THR A 266 7.43 -30.74 14.41
C THR A 266 8.18 -29.64 13.67
N PRO A 267 8.34 -29.76 12.33
CA PRO A 267 8.95 -28.71 11.53
C PRO A 267 8.19 -27.40 11.74
N THR A 268 8.94 -26.32 11.95
CA THR A 268 8.33 -25.06 12.38
C THR A 268 8.91 -23.89 11.57
N VAL A 269 8.02 -23.07 11.02
CA VAL A 269 8.37 -21.78 10.38
C VAL A 269 7.73 -20.66 11.18
N ILE A 270 8.52 -19.65 11.50
CA ILE A 270 8.06 -18.45 12.21
C ILE A 270 8.27 -17.25 11.29
N MET A 271 7.19 -16.57 10.97
CA MET A 271 7.18 -15.36 10.16
C MET A 271 6.97 -14.16 11.08
N CYS A 272 7.91 -13.22 11.06
CA CYS A 272 7.87 -12.00 11.87
C CYS A 272 8.62 -10.87 11.17
N PRO A 273 8.35 -9.58 11.48
CA PRO A 273 9.03 -8.45 10.86
C PRO A 273 10.54 -8.42 11.15
N LYS A 274 10.96 -8.86 12.34
CA LYS A 274 12.35 -8.88 12.76
C LYS A 274 12.57 -9.84 13.92
N VAL A 275 13.74 -10.48 13.94
CA VAL A 275 14.23 -11.32 15.04
C VAL A 275 15.48 -10.67 15.62
N SER A 276 15.61 -10.67 16.96
CA SER A 276 16.83 -10.23 17.64
C SER A 276 18.01 -11.17 17.29
N SER A 277 19.19 -10.59 17.10
CA SER A 277 20.44 -11.34 16.85
C SER A 277 20.75 -12.37 17.94
N ASP A 278 20.37 -12.10 19.17
CA ASP A 278 20.60 -13.00 20.31
C ASP A 278 19.76 -14.29 20.18
N ILE A 279 18.57 -14.19 19.61
CA ILE A 279 17.70 -15.35 19.35
C ILE A 279 18.30 -16.21 18.25
N ALA A 280 18.81 -15.61 17.16
CA ALA A 280 19.46 -16.36 16.09
C ALA A 280 20.68 -17.14 16.61
N ALA A 281 21.48 -16.54 17.48
CA ALA A 281 22.63 -17.18 18.11
C ALA A 281 22.25 -18.38 19.00
N VAL A 282 21.12 -18.29 19.72
CA VAL A 282 20.60 -19.38 20.56
C VAL A 282 20.04 -20.53 19.71
N MET A 283 19.54 -20.22 18.51
CA MET A 283 18.95 -21.22 17.61
C MET A 283 19.99 -22.01 16.82
N ASP A 284 21.22 -21.49 16.61
CA ASP A 284 22.29 -22.17 15.83
C ASP A 284 22.53 -23.62 16.24
N PRO A 285 22.70 -23.98 17.55
CA PRO A 285 22.88 -25.37 17.95
C PRO A 285 21.65 -26.26 17.73
N LEU A 286 20.44 -25.67 17.76
CA LEU A 286 19.20 -26.42 17.59
C LEU A 286 18.93 -26.77 16.12
N VAL A 287 19.25 -25.85 15.21
CA VAL A 287 19.08 -26.07 13.77
C VAL A 287 20.07 -27.10 13.24
N LYS A 288 21.30 -27.13 13.76
CA LYS A 288 22.34 -28.10 13.37
C LYS A 288 22.12 -29.52 13.89
N THR A 289 21.16 -29.69 14.82
CA THR A 289 20.80 -31.00 15.36
C THR A 289 19.56 -31.59 14.70
N MET A 290 18.90 -30.85 13.83
CA MET A 290 17.71 -31.25 13.03
C MET A 290 18.13 -31.71 11.65
#